data_adda070ca760c4b8f3ebfdf9b9ffb62b
#
_entry.id   adda070ca760c4b8f3ebfdf9b9ffb62b
#
_cell.length_a   1.000
_cell.length_b   1.000
_cell.length_c   1.000
_cell.angle_alpha   90.00
_cell.angle_beta   90.00
_cell.angle_gamma   90.00
#
_symmetry.space_group_name_H-M   'P 1'
#
loop_
_entity.id
_entity.type
_entity.pdbx_description
1 polymer ?
#
loop_
_entity_poly.entity_id
_entity_poly.type
_entity_poly.pdbx_seq_one_letter_code
_entity_poly.pdbx_strand_id
1 'polypeptide(L)'
;MCIRDRGGNDCSFKHKMARLILKVQVSNTDGFDDTAVLEFADYKLGGLVHEGTFDVKTGTAATAGSVVSDWMLRQCTGAPKTATDKCVATFDAATGVMTFTMILLPQTLANALVLEISPDDGEYQSYSNKDMIKPALEAGYSYTYTITVKKTGLTLSGSTIENWNDGGSHSGDAKM
;
A
#
# COMPACT_ATOMS: atom_id res chain seq x y z
N MET A 1 3.28 -6.33 29.18
CA MET A 1 4.36 -7.02 29.94
C MET A 1 5.67 -6.69 29.23
N CYS A 2 6.44 -5.72 29.75
CA CYS A 2 7.80 -5.48 29.27
C CYS A 2 8.68 -6.60 29.80
N ILE A 3 9.13 -7.48 28.92
CA ILE A 3 10.17 -8.45 29.26
C ILE A 3 11.46 -7.64 29.30
N ARG A 4 11.87 -7.20 30.47
CA ARG A 4 13.23 -6.71 30.70
C ARG A 4 14.14 -7.92 30.73
N ASP A 5 15.08 -7.99 29.79
CA ASP A 5 16.16 -8.91 29.98
C ASP A 5 17.02 -8.45 31.20
N ARG A 6 17.81 -9.36 31.77
CA ARG A 6 18.64 -9.04 32.94
C ARG A 6 19.75 -8.04 32.66
N GLY A 7 19.89 -7.56 31.44
CA GLY A 7 20.89 -6.59 30.99
C GLY A 7 20.38 -5.15 30.89
N GLY A 8 19.11 -4.87 31.19
CA GLY A 8 18.54 -3.52 31.12
C GLY A 8 18.31 -2.98 29.72
N ASN A 9 18.34 -3.85 28.70
CA ASN A 9 18.03 -3.47 27.32
C ASN A 9 16.52 -3.35 27.13
N ASP A 10 16.07 -2.23 26.61
CA ASP A 10 14.68 -2.06 26.19
C ASP A 10 14.41 -2.95 24.97
N CYS A 11 13.53 -3.96 25.14
CA CYS A 11 13.02 -4.74 24.01
C CYS A 11 12.03 -3.86 23.22
N SER A 12 12.52 -3.07 22.30
CA SER A 12 11.67 -2.33 21.39
C SER A 12 11.37 -3.18 20.16
N PHE A 13 10.08 -3.37 19.87
CA PHE A 13 9.66 -3.98 18.60
C PHE A 13 9.84 -2.95 17.47
N LYS A 14 10.58 -3.31 16.43
CA LYS A 14 10.73 -2.49 15.24
C LYS A 14 10.08 -3.19 14.06
N HIS A 15 9.30 -2.46 13.29
CA HIS A 15 8.77 -2.99 12.04
C HIS A 15 9.93 -3.36 11.09
N LYS A 16 9.91 -4.59 10.62
CA LYS A 16 10.90 -5.12 9.66
C LYS A 16 10.39 -5.11 8.21
N MET A 17 9.17 -4.67 8.04
CA MET A 17 8.48 -4.53 6.76
C MET A 17 8.28 -3.04 6.43
N ALA A 18 7.97 -2.74 5.19
CA ALA A 18 7.49 -1.43 4.75
C ALA A 18 5.96 -1.43 4.66
N ARG A 19 5.33 -0.29 4.91
CA ARG A 19 3.91 -0.08 4.68
C ARG A 19 3.72 0.84 3.48
N LEU A 20 2.88 0.42 2.53
CA LEU A 20 2.47 1.25 1.40
C LEU A 20 0.99 1.55 1.50
N ILE A 21 0.63 2.82 1.40
CA ILE A 21 -0.74 3.33 1.40
C ILE A 21 -0.95 4.09 0.10
N LEU A 22 -1.89 3.62 -0.72
CA LEU A 22 -2.31 4.31 -1.92
C LEU A 22 -3.70 4.89 -1.68
N LYS A 23 -3.85 6.21 -1.81
CA LYS A 23 -5.13 6.91 -1.78
C LYS A 23 -5.47 7.35 -3.19
N VAL A 24 -6.57 6.84 -3.71
CA VAL A 24 -7.03 7.13 -5.07
C VAL A 24 -8.30 7.96 -4.99
N GLN A 25 -8.30 9.12 -5.64
CA GLN A 25 -9.43 10.05 -5.69
C GLN A 25 -9.67 10.51 -7.13
N VAL A 26 -10.88 10.94 -7.45
CA VAL A 26 -11.20 11.55 -8.75
C VAL A 26 -10.98 13.06 -8.71
N SER A 27 -10.68 13.63 -9.87
CA SER A 27 -10.65 15.08 -10.04
C SER A 27 -12.05 15.58 -10.43
N ASN A 28 -12.63 16.41 -9.59
CA ASN A 28 -13.92 17.03 -9.87
C ASN A 28 -13.88 18.01 -11.06
N THR A 29 -12.69 18.43 -11.49
CA THR A 29 -12.51 19.41 -12.58
C THR A 29 -12.46 18.76 -13.97
N ASP A 30 -12.28 17.44 -14.07
CA ASP A 30 -12.06 16.76 -15.35
C ASP A 30 -13.25 15.87 -15.79
N GLY A 31 -14.44 16.15 -15.26
CA GLY A 31 -15.71 15.56 -15.75
C GLY A 31 -16.01 14.15 -15.24
N PHE A 32 -15.48 13.76 -14.09
CA PHE A 32 -16.05 12.66 -13.31
C PHE A 32 -17.12 13.26 -12.39
N ASP A 33 -18.37 13.11 -12.79
CA ASP A 33 -19.53 13.63 -12.04
C ASP A 33 -19.86 12.76 -10.80
N ASP A 34 -19.31 11.54 -10.74
CA ASP A 34 -19.56 10.58 -9.68
C ASP A 34 -18.26 10.05 -9.09
N THR A 35 -18.07 10.29 -7.77
CA THR A 35 -16.95 9.72 -7.01
C THR A 35 -17.11 8.21 -6.79
N ALA A 36 -18.35 7.68 -6.88
CA ALA A 36 -18.63 6.27 -6.73
C ALA A 36 -17.99 5.39 -7.80
N VAL A 37 -17.55 5.98 -8.90
CA VAL A 37 -16.82 5.25 -9.96
C VAL A 37 -15.62 4.48 -9.41
N LEU A 38 -14.95 5.02 -8.40
CA LEU A 38 -13.79 4.38 -7.78
C LEU A 38 -14.17 3.21 -6.86
N GLU A 39 -15.40 3.22 -6.33
CA GLU A 39 -15.88 2.12 -5.47
C GLU A 39 -16.05 0.83 -6.28
N PHE A 40 -16.42 0.94 -7.53
CA PHE A 40 -16.72 -0.21 -8.41
C PHE A 40 -15.60 -0.53 -9.41
N ALA A 41 -14.51 0.23 -9.39
CA ALA A 41 -13.37 0.01 -10.26
C ALA A 41 -12.53 -1.22 -9.85
N ASP A 42 -11.87 -1.80 -10.84
CA ASP A 42 -10.82 -2.79 -10.65
C ASP A 42 -9.46 -2.11 -10.57
N TYR A 43 -8.57 -2.65 -9.73
CA TYR A 43 -7.25 -2.07 -9.49
C TYR A 43 -6.16 -3.13 -9.54
N LYS A 44 -5.09 -2.84 -10.28
CA LYS A 44 -3.87 -3.65 -10.30
C LYS A 44 -2.66 -2.78 -9.98
N LEU A 45 -1.66 -3.38 -9.36
CA LEU A 45 -0.38 -2.74 -9.06
C LEU A 45 0.76 -3.64 -9.53
N GLY A 46 1.61 -3.11 -10.39
CA GLY A 46 2.80 -3.77 -10.87
C GLY A 46 4.09 -3.13 -10.35
N GLY A 47 5.19 -3.87 -10.43
CA GLY A 47 6.51 -3.35 -10.11
C GLY A 47 7.09 -3.79 -8.78
N LEU A 48 6.40 -4.66 -8.03
CA LEU A 48 6.82 -5.14 -6.71
C LEU A 48 7.24 -6.62 -6.74
N VAL A 49 8.18 -6.98 -5.87
CA VAL A 49 8.49 -8.38 -5.56
C VAL A 49 7.71 -8.75 -4.30
N HIS A 50 6.95 -9.86 -4.36
CA HIS A 50 6.06 -10.30 -3.29
C HIS A 50 6.63 -11.46 -2.46
N GLU A 51 7.62 -12.17 -3.00
CA GLU A 51 8.26 -13.29 -2.33
C GLU A 51 9.53 -12.83 -1.63
N GLY A 52 9.85 -13.47 -0.52
CA GLY A 52 11.05 -13.13 0.23
C GLY A 52 11.38 -14.08 1.35
N THR A 53 12.45 -13.75 2.05
CA THR A 53 12.96 -14.49 3.19
C THR A 53 13.05 -13.59 4.42
N PHE A 54 12.94 -14.19 5.59
CA PHE A 54 13.18 -13.53 6.86
C PHE A 54 14.24 -14.29 7.63
N ASP A 55 15.37 -13.63 7.89
CA ASP A 55 16.41 -14.19 8.75
C ASP A 55 16.09 -13.88 10.21
N VAL A 56 15.75 -14.91 10.96
CA VAL A 56 15.36 -14.79 12.38
C VAL A 56 16.53 -14.35 13.26
N LYS A 57 17.78 -14.68 12.88
CA LYS A 57 18.97 -14.33 13.67
C LYS A 57 19.28 -12.86 13.59
N THR A 58 19.19 -12.28 12.41
CA THR A 58 19.49 -10.85 12.15
C THR A 58 18.23 -9.99 12.21
N GLY A 59 17.04 -10.60 12.16
CA GLY A 59 15.77 -9.91 12.05
C GLY A 59 15.66 -9.13 10.73
N THR A 60 16.23 -9.65 9.63
CA THR A 60 16.27 -8.98 8.34
C THR A 60 15.32 -9.64 7.36
N ALA A 61 14.46 -8.84 6.73
CA ALA A 61 13.62 -9.25 5.61
C ALA A 61 14.28 -8.85 4.28
N ALA A 62 14.21 -9.72 3.29
CA ALA A 62 14.74 -9.47 1.95
C ALA A 62 13.82 -10.09 0.89
N THR A 63 13.72 -9.45 -0.26
CA THR A 63 12.99 -9.99 -1.41
C THR A 63 13.75 -11.16 -2.04
N ALA A 64 12.99 -12.15 -2.53
CA ALA A 64 13.48 -13.25 -3.34
C ALA A 64 12.40 -13.58 -4.37
N GLY A 65 12.76 -13.62 -5.65
CA GLY A 65 11.80 -13.88 -6.72
C GLY A 65 11.73 -12.79 -7.77
N SER A 66 10.72 -12.88 -8.61
CA SER A 66 10.52 -11.96 -9.73
C SER A 66 9.56 -10.83 -9.39
N VAL A 67 9.71 -9.73 -10.12
CA VAL A 67 8.77 -8.61 -10.07
C VAL A 67 7.41 -9.07 -10.61
N VAL A 68 6.35 -8.78 -9.87
CA VAL A 68 4.96 -9.02 -10.30
C VAL A 68 4.48 -7.80 -11.08
N SER A 69 3.92 -8.02 -12.27
CA SER A 69 3.46 -6.95 -13.17
C SER A 69 2.00 -6.56 -12.97
N ASP A 70 1.17 -7.45 -12.42
CA ASP A 70 -0.29 -7.38 -12.47
C ASP A 70 -0.95 -7.83 -11.16
N TRP A 71 -0.41 -7.41 -10.03
CA TRP A 71 -1.00 -7.74 -8.74
C TRP A 71 -2.38 -7.10 -8.57
N MET A 72 -3.42 -7.94 -8.51
CA MET A 72 -4.79 -7.50 -8.29
C MET A 72 -4.96 -7.00 -6.86
N LEU A 73 -5.21 -5.70 -6.70
CA LEU A 73 -5.53 -5.08 -5.41
C LEU A 73 -7.02 -5.21 -5.07
N ARG A 74 -7.87 -5.04 -6.07
CA ARG A 74 -9.31 -5.15 -5.94
C ARG A 74 -9.91 -5.53 -7.28
N GLN A 75 -10.89 -6.43 -7.25
CA GLN A 75 -11.69 -6.80 -8.40
C GLN A 75 -13.17 -6.62 -8.05
N CYS A 76 -13.86 -5.76 -8.77
CA CYS A 76 -15.30 -5.50 -8.63
C CYS A 76 -16.11 -6.10 -9.76
N THR A 77 -15.47 -6.33 -10.90
CA THR A 77 -16.07 -6.84 -12.13
C THR A 77 -15.98 -8.35 -12.17
N GLY A 78 -17.08 -8.99 -12.57
CA GLY A 78 -17.23 -10.45 -12.49
C GLY A 78 -17.65 -10.93 -11.10
N ALA A 79 -18.30 -12.08 -11.03
CA ALA A 79 -18.70 -12.71 -9.77
C ALA A 79 -17.71 -13.84 -9.44
N PRO A 80 -17.30 -14.01 -8.15
CA PRO A 80 -17.60 -13.15 -7.01
C PRO A 80 -16.55 -12.05 -6.81
N LYS A 81 -16.96 -10.93 -6.22
CA LYS A 81 -16.03 -9.86 -5.77
C LYS A 81 -15.00 -10.48 -4.82
N THR A 82 -13.83 -10.77 -5.33
CA THR A 82 -12.74 -11.30 -4.50
C THR A 82 -11.94 -10.12 -3.97
N ALA A 83 -12.11 -9.83 -2.68
CA ALA A 83 -11.06 -9.09 -1.98
C ALA A 83 -9.81 -9.96 -2.03
N THR A 84 -8.70 -9.42 -2.53
CA THR A 84 -7.45 -10.16 -2.45
C THR A 84 -6.96 -10.08 -1.00
N ASP A 85 -6.63 -11.20 -0.39
CA ASP A 85 -6.16 -11.30 1.00
C ASP A 85 -4.83 -10.57 1.26
N LYS A 86 -4.31 -9.86 0.28
CA LYS A 86 -2.96 -9.28 0.27
C LYS A 86 -2.92 -7.79 0.57
N CYS A 87 -4.05 -7.09 0.50
CA CYS A 87 -4.16 -5.69 0.89
C CYS A 87 -5.51 -5.40 1.54
N VAL A 88 -5.56 -4.36 2.36
CA VAL A 88 -6.83 -3.82 2.88
C VAL A 88 -7.28 -2.70 1.96
N ALA A 89 -8.45 -2.87 1.36
CA ALA A 89 -9.08 -1.86 0.50
C ALA A 89 -10.31 -1.27 1.21
N THR A 90 -10.36 0.05 1.34
CA THR A 90 -11.48 0.78 1.94
C THR A 90 -11.89 1.93 1.05
N PHE A 91 -13.21 2.09 0.85
CA PHE A 91 -13.78 3.25 0.17
C PHE A 91 -14.49 4.14 1.18
N ASP A 92 -14.13 5.41 1.17
CA ASP A 92 -14.81 6.44 1.98
C ASP A 92 -15.82 7.18 1.10
N ALA A 93 -17.09 6.87 1.27
CA ALA A 93 -18.18 7.47 0.51
C ALA A 93 -18.34 8.98 0.77
N ALA A 94 -17.89 9.48 1.92
CA ALA A 94 -17.99 10.91 2.24
C ALA A 94 -16.98 11.75 1.47
N THR A 95 -15.80 11.18 1.21
CA THR A 95 -14.70 11.87 0.51
C THR A 95 -14.48 11.36 -0.91
N GLY A 96 -15.10 10.22 -1.29
CA GLY A 96 -14.90 9.57 -2.58
C GLY A 96 -13.48 9.02 -2.76
N VAL A 97 -12.81 8.67 -1.67
CA VAL A 97 -11.41 8.19 -1.70
C VAL A 97 -11.37 6.68 -1.51
N MET A 98 -10.73 5.99 -2.46
CA MET A 98 -10.36 4.59 -2.32
C MET A 98 -8.96 4.50 -1.72
N THR A 99 -8.82 3.76 -0.61
CA THR A 99 -7.53 3.58 0.08
C THR A 99 -7.14 2.11 0.08
N PHE A 100 -5.92 1.83 -0.37
CA PHE A 100 -5.27 0.53 -0.29
C PHE A 100 -4.13 0.58 0.71
N THR A 101 -4.11 -0.34 1.67
CA THR A 101 -3.03 -0.48 2.64
C THR A 101 -2.38 -1.85 2.49
N MET A 102 -1.08 -1.85 2.29
CA MET A 102 -0.27 -3.05 2.03
C MET A 102 0.95 -3.07 2.94
N ILE A 103 1.31 -4.28 3.40
CA ILE A 103 2.57 -4.53 4.09
C ILE A 103 3.47 -5.29 3.12
N LEU A 104 4.65 -4.74 2.85
CA LEU A 104 5.55 -5.18 1.81
C LEU A 104 6.94 -5.48 2.37
N LEU A 105 7.66 -6.36 1.69
CA LEU A 105 9.08 -6.58 1.95
C LEU A 105 9.87 -5.31 1.62
N PRO A 106 10.89 -4.96 2.42
CA PRO A 106 11.85 -3.92 2.04
C PRO A 106 12.50 -4.28 0.72
N GLN A 107 12.51 -3.33 -0.23
CA GLN A 107 13.03 -3.60 -1.56
C GLN A 107 13.46 -2.33 -2.28
N THR A 108 14.48 -2.46 -3.13
CA THR A 108 14.85 -1.44 -4.11
C THR A 108 14.03 -1.67 -5.36
N LEU A 109 13.36 -0.64 -5.84
CA LEU A 109 12.54 -0.74 -7.04
C LEU A 109 13.41 -0.55 -8.28
N ALA A 110 13.41 -1.55 -9.15
CA ALA A 110 14.13 -1.49 -10.42
C ALA A 110 13.44 -0.53 -11.41
N ASN A 111 12.12 -0.44 -11.33
CA ASN A 111 11.27 0.39 -12.19
C ASN A 111 10.22 1.12 -11.35
N ALA A 112 9.57 2.12 -11.96
CA ALA A 112 8.41 2.77 -11.35
C ALA A 112 7.29 1.77 -11.11
N LEU A 113 6.50 1.99 -10.08
CA LEU A 113 5.25 1.25 -9.90
C LEU A 113 4.26 1.62 -10.99
N VAL A 114 3.50 0.64 -11.42
CA VAL A 114 2.43 0.81 -12.41
C VAL A 114 1.10 0.55 -11.71
N LEU A 115 0.28 1.59 -11.57
CA LEU A 115 -1.11 1.47 -11.12
C LEU A 115 -2.01 1.40 -12.35
N GLU A 116 -2.83 0.36 -12.43
CA GLU A 116 -3.84 0.19 -13.46
C GLU A 116 -5.22 0.25 -12.84
N ILE A 117 -6.12 1.00 -13.45
CA ILE A 117 -7.50 1.18 -12.99
C ILE A 117 -8.44 0.92 -14.16
N SER A 118 -9.46 0.11 -13.94
CA SER A 118 -10.59 -0.08 -14.86
C SER A 118 -11.88 0.36 -14.16
N PRO A 119 -12.42 1.53 -14.48
CA PRO A 119 -13.60 2.06 -13.80
C PRO A 119 -14.90 1.30 -14.06
N ASP A 120 -15.09 0.75 -15.27
CA ASP A 120 -16.40 0.24 -15.74
C ASP A 120 -16.27 -1.04 -16.58
N ASP A 121 -15.68 -2.11 -16.09
CA ASP A 121 -15.50 -3.34 -16.91
C ASP A 121 -14.78 -3.10 -18.25
N GLY A 122 -14.21 -1.92 -18.43
CA GLY A 122 -13.57 -1.47 -19.63
C GLY A 122 -12.09 -1.84 -19.68
N GLU A 123 -11.38 -1.22 -20.58
CA GLU A 123 -9.93 -1.38 -20.65
C GLU A 123 -9.24 -0.74 -19.44
N TYR A 124 -8.21 -1.41 -18.93
CA TYR A 124 -7.38 -0.84 -17.88
C TYR A 124 -6.61 0.37 -18.37
N GLN A 125 -6.74 1.48 -17.66
CA GLN A 125 -5.89 2.64 -17.83
C GLN A 125 -4.61 2.43 -17.04
N SER A 126 -3.50 2.26 -17.72
CA SER A 126 -2.18 2.09 -17.10
C SER A 126 -1.55 3.42 -16.78
N TYR A 127 -0.98 3.51 -15.58
CA TYR A 127 -0.24 4.69 -15.16
C TYR A 127 1.06 4.33 -14.46
N SER A 128 2.18 4.68 -15.08
CA SER A 128 3.48 4.61 -14.44
C SER A 128 4.02 6.01 -14.21
N ASN A 129 4.30 6.36 -12.98
CA ASN A 129 4.99 7.59 -12.64
C ASN A 129 6.26 7.25 -11.87
N LYS A 130 7.41 7.58 -12.45
CA LYS A 130 8.72 7.38 -11.81
C LYS A 130 8.87 8.14 -10.48
N ASP A 131 8.04 9.16 -10.26
CA ASP A 131 8.02 9.94 -9.04
C ASP A 131 7.08 9.36 -8.00
N MET A 132 6.30 8.31 -8.35
CA MET A 132 5.32 7.70 -7.48
C MET A 132 5.95 6.95 -6.32
N ILE A 133 7.22 6.54 -6.45
CA ILE A 133 7.96 5.94 -5.32
C ILE A 133 9.43 6.34 -5.40
N LYS A 134 10.02 6.66 -4.26
CA LYS A 134 11.47 6.71 -4.09
C LYS A 134 12.07 5.35 -4.43
N PRO A 135 13.34 5.30 -4.81
CA PRO A 135 13.97 4.08 -5.33
C PRO A 135 13.97 2.89 -4.37
N ALA A 136 13.53 3.06 -3.13
CA ALA A 136 13.47 1.98 -2.16
C ALA A 136 12.27 2.10 -1.21
N LEU A 137 11.71 0.94 -0.84
CA LEU A 137 10.83 0.75 0.30
C LEU A 137 11.67 0.22 1.45
N GLU A 138 11.87 1.02 2.47
CA GLU A 138 12.74 0.69 3.60
C GLU A 138 11.93 0.09 4.76
N ALA A 139 12.53 -0.81 5.53
CA ALA A 139 11.94 -1.38 6.72
C ALA A 139 11.63 -0.31 7.77
N GLY A 140 10.45 -0.38 8.37
CA GLY A 140 10.03 0.56 9.42
C GLY A 140 9.49 1.89 8.91
N TYR A 141 9.31 2.05 7.60
CA TYR A 141 8.72 3.25 7.02
C TYR A 141 7.33 3.00 6.43
N SER A 142 6.51 4.04 6.48
CA SER A 142 5.19 4.10 5.84
C SER A 142 5.23 5.12 4.70
N TYR A 143 4.86 4.66 3.52
CA TYR A 143 4.80 5.45 2.29
C TYR A 143 3.34 5.68 1.94
N THR A 144 2.91 6.94 1.89
CA THR A 144 1.56 7.30 1.48
C THR A 144 1.61 8.10 0.19
N TYR A 145 0.86 7.66 -0.81
CA TYR A 145 0.71 8.35 -2.10
C TYR A 145 -0.75 8.68 -2.33
N THR A 146 -1.02 9.90 -2.72
CA THR A 146 -2.34 10.36 -3.15
C THR A 146 -2.33 10.52 -4.67
N ILE A 147 -3.18 9.76 -5.33
CA ILE A 147 -3.28 9.68 -6.78
C ILE A 147 -4.63 10.24 -7.19
N THR A 148 -4.62 11.21 -8.10
CA THR A 148 -5.85 11.78 -8.66
C THR A 148 -6.09 11.21 -10.05
N VAL A 149 -7.23 10.54 -10.20
CA VAL A 149 -7.69 9.99 -11.47
C VAL A 149 -8.38 11.11 -12.27
N LYS A 150 -7.99 11.24 -13.52
CA LYS A 150 -8.57 12.13 -14.51
C LYS A 150 -9.03 11.32 -15.72
N LYS A 151 -9.98 11.81 -16.49
CA LYS A 151 -10.37 11.17 -17.77
C LYS A 151 -9.20 11.01 -18.75
N THR A 152 -8.20 11.87 -18.64
CA THR A 152 -7.00 11.88 -19.50
C THR A 152 -5.80 11.13 -18.91
N GLY A 153 -5.92 10.57 -17.70
CA GLY A 153 -4.84 9.84 -17.02
C GLY A 153 -4.87 10.00 -15.51
N LEU A 154 -3.80 9.59 -14.85
CA LEU A 154 -3.62 9.73 -13.41
C LEU A 154 -2.57 10.81 -13.12
N THR A 155 -2.67 11.46 -11.98
CA THR A 155 -1.66 12.39 -11.48
C THR A 155 -1.33 12.07 -10.03
N LEU A 156 -0.05 12.07 -9.68
CA LEU A 156 0.36 12.07 -8.28
C LEU A 156 0.08 13.46 -7.68
N SER A 157 -0.84 13.53 -6.73
CA SER A 157 -1.22 14.80 -6.09
C SER A 157 -0.56 15.00 -4.73
N GLY A 158 0.06 13.98 -4.17
CA GLY A 158 0.78 14.09 -2.89
C GLY A 158 1.54 12.81 -2.55
N SER A 159 2.62 12.97 -1.76
CA SER A 159 3.35 11.85 -1.17
C SER A 159 3.86 12.21 0.21
N THR A 160 3.82 11.25 1.13
CA THR A 160 4.37 11.38 2.49
C THR A 160 5.14 10.11 2.82
N ILE A 161 6.30 10.26 3.45
CA ILE A 161 7.11 9.16 3.98
C ILE A 161 7.35 9.44 5.46
N GLU A 162 6.92 8.51 6.29
CA GLU A 162 6.98 8.64 7.75
C GLU A 162 7.57 7.38 8.36
N ASN A 163 8.16 7.52 9.54
CA ASN A 163 8.47 6.34 10.35
C ASN A 163 7.16 5.60 10.66
N TRP A 164 7.16 4.30 10.47
CA TRP A 164 6.04 3.46 10.87
C TRP A 164 6.09 3.30 12.39
N ASN A 165 5.51 4.25 13.09
CA ASN A 165 5.42 4.24 14.53
C ASN A 165 4.43 3.17 14.98
N ASP A 166 4.83 2.37 15.95
CA ASP A 166 3.92 1.57 16.74
C ASP A 166 2.93 2.53 17.41
N GLY A 167 1.65 2.25 17.34
CA GLY A 167 0.57 3.14 17.79
C GLY A 167 0.56 3.41 19.30
N GLY A 168 1.63 3.96 19.86
CA GLY A 168 1.80 4.33 21.25
C GLY A 168 1.93 3.13 22.20
N SER A 169 2.67 3.30 23.26
CA SER A 169 2.74 2.32 24.36
C SER A 169 1.42 2.33 25.12
N HIS A 170 0.61 1.31 24.94
CA HIS A 170 -0.51 1.06 25.85
C HIS A 170 0.02 0.29 27.06
N SER A 171 0.17 0.99 28.19
CA SER A 171 0.35 0.34 29.48
C SER A 171 -1.00 -0.21 29.94
N GLY A 172 -1.26 -1.47 29.69
CA GLY A 172 -2.39 -2.19 30.27
C GLY A 172 -1.90 -2.98 31.49
N ASP A 173 -2.42 -2.67 32.67
CA ASP A 173 -2.22 -3.53 33.83
C ASP A 173 -2.97 -4.84 33.60
N ALA A 174 -2.24 -5.93 33.43
CA ALA A 174 -2.82 -7.27 33.48
C ALA A 174 -3.16 -7.58 34.96
N LYS A 175 -4.42 -7.46 35.33
CA LYS A 175 -4.92 -8.02 36.58
C LYS A 175 -4.99 -9.54 36.42
N MET A 176 -4.23 -10.23 37.26
CA MET A 176 -4.43 -11.67 37.52
C MET A 176 -5.61 -11.88 38.44
#